data_7f60f76098c9c621249ab99d0a30684f
#
_entry.id   7f60f76098c9c621249ab99d0a30684f
#
_cell.length_a   1.000
_cell.length_b   1.000
_cell.length_c   1.000
_cell.angle_alpha   90.00
_cell.angle_beta   90.00
_cell.angle_gamma   90.00
#
_symmetry.space_group_name_H-M   'P 1'
#
loop_
_entity.id
_entity.type
_entity.pdbx_description
1 polymer ?
#
loop_
_entity_poly.entity_id
_entity_poly.type
_entity_poly.pdbx_seq_one_letter_code
_entity_poly.pdbx_strand_id
1 'polypeptide(L)'
;VNPPSNGSGDEVRAKIQRLLVTGDNRLKQGVAAEKARQSYEQALELAREAGLEDAVRPLVEIRLADLERLAREPTPPGPPDA
;
A
#
# COMPACT_ATOMS: atom_id res chain seq x y z
N VAL A 1 -11.82 17.74 -24.84
CA VAL A 1 -10.78 16.96 -25.16
C VAL A 1 -9.78 16.77 -24.08
N ASN A 2 -9.35 15.63 -23.89
CA ASN A 2 -8.51 15.28 -22.86
C ASN A 2 -7.12 15.59 -23.13
N PRO A 3 -6.50 16.39 -22.40
CA PRO A 3 -5.10 16.62 -22.58
C PRO A 3 -4.35 15.37 -22.26
N PRO A 4 -3.56 14.99 -23.15
CA PRO A 4 -2.84 13.75 -22.91
C PRO A 4 -1.92 13.82 -21.75
N SER A 5 -1.49 14.96 -21.41
CA SER A 5 -0.58 15.06 -20.31
C SER A 5 -1.20 14.64 -19.01
N ASN A 6 -2.49 14.72 -18.94
CA ASN A 6 -3.11 14.30 -17.76
C ASN A 6 -2.90 12.88 -17.52
N GLY A 7 -2.76 12.16 -18.60
CA GLY A 7 -2.65 10.77 -18.49
C GLY A 7 -1.53 10.37 -17.60
N SER A 8 -0.38 10.99 -17.70
CA SER A 8 0.72 10.48 -16.92
C SER A 8 0.49 10.65 -15.44
N GLY A 9 0.01 11.82 -15.03
CA GLY A 9 -0.22 12.03 -13.61
C GLY A 9 -1.34 11.19 -13.07
N ASP A 10 -2.43 11.14 -13.81
CA ASP A 10 -3.59 10.39 -13.33
C ASP A 10 -3.35 8.90 -13.36
N GLU A 11 -2.65 8.43 -14.39
CA GLU A 11 -2.35 7.01 -14.47
C GLU A 11 -1.44 6.57 -13.35
N VAL A 12 -0.43 7.37 -13.05
CA VAL A 12 0.48 7.01 -11.98
C VAL A 12 -0.25 7.00 -10.66
N ARG A 13 -1.08 7.99 -10.42
CA ARG A 13 -1.84 8.03 -9.18
C ARG A 13 -2.77 6.83 -9.07
N ALA A 14 -3.40 6.46 -10.17
CA ALA A 14 -4.27 5.30 -10.18
C ALA A 14 -3.48 4.04 -9.87
N LYS A 15 -2.29 3.91 -10.43
CA LYS A 15 -1.46 2.75 -10.16
C LYS A 15 -1.02 2.71 -8.71
N ILE A 16 -0.62 3.86 -8.17
CA ILE A 16 -0.22 3.93 -6.78
C ILE A 16 -1.37 3.50 -5.89
N GLN A 17 -2.55 4.05 -6.17
CA GLN A 17 -3.70 3.72 -5.36
C GLN A 17 -4.05 2.25 -5.46
N ARG A 18 -3.94 1.70 -6.66
CA ARG A 18 -4.20 0.29 -6.87
C ARG A 18 -3.21 -0.58 -6.09
N LEU A 19 -1.95 -0.17 -6.05
CA LEU A 19 -0.97 -0.91 -5.28
C LEU A 19 -1.27 -0.84 -3.78
N LEU A 20 -1.71 0.31 -3.30
CA LEU A 20 -2.07 0.43 -1.89
C LEU A 20 -3.26 -0.46 -1.58
N VAL A 21 -4.26 -0.45 -2.44
CA VAL A 21 -5.43 -1.28 -2.23
C VAL A 21 -5.06 -2.75 -2.32
N THR A 22 -4.18 -3.11 -3.24
CA THR A 22 -3.72 -4.48 -3.35
C THR A 22 -3.05 -4.93 -2.07
N GLY A 23 -2.20 -4.08 -1.50
CA GLY A 23 -1.57 -4.41 -0.24
C GLY A 23 -2.59 -4.58 0.87
N ASP A 24 -3.55 -3.68 0.93
CA ASP A 24 -4.60 -3.78 1.95
C ASP A 24 -5.39 -5.08 1.79
N ASN A 25 -5.69 -5.44 0.56
CA ASN A 25 -6.43 -6.67 0.31
C ASN A 25 -5.64 -7.90 0.69
N ARG A 26 -4.35 -7.87 0.43
CA ARG A 26 -3.50 -9.00 0.81
C ARG A 26 -3.49 -9.19 2.32
N LEU A 27 -3.48 -8.09 3.05
CA LEU A 27 -3.57 -8.19 4.50
C LEU A 27 -4.88 -8.80 4.93
N LYS A 28 -5.97 -8.39 4.31
CA LYS A 28 -7.27 -8.93 4.67
C LYS A 28 -7.39 -10.39 4.35
N GLN A 29 -6.75 -10.80 3.28
CA GLN A 29 -6.82 -12.19 2.87
C GLN A 29 -5.91 -13.10 3.67
N GLY A 30 -5.12 -12.54 4.54
CA GLY A 30 -4.21 -13.35 5.32
C GLY A 30 -2.98 -13.79 4.57
N VAL A 31 -2.69 -13.11 3.47
CA VAL A 31 -1.47 -13.38 2.74
C VAL A 31 -0.30 -12.85 3.55
N ALA A 32 0.87 -13.40 3.32
CA ALA A 32 2.05 -13.01 4.06
C ALA A 32 2.23 -11.50 4.07
N ALA A 33 2.58 -10.95 5.22
CA ALA A 33 2.75 -9.52 5.35
C ALA A 33 3.79 -9.00 4.38
N GLU A 34 4.75 -9.81 4.03
CA GLU A 34 5.80 -9.40 3.13
C GLU A 34 5.24 -9.04 1.76
N LYS A 35 4.22 -9.75 1.32
CA LYS A 35 3.61 -9.44 0.03
C LYS A 35 2.89 -8.11 0.07
N ALA A 36 2.23 -7.82 1.17
CA ALA A 36 1.59 -6.53 1.32
C ALA A 36 2.64 -5.43 1.35
N ARG A 37 3.75 -5.67 2.03
CA ARG A 37 4.82 -4.70 2.09
C ARG A 37 5.36 -4.40 0.70
N GLN A 38 5.53 -5.43 -0.12
CA GLN A 38 6.03 -5.23 -1.46
C GLN A 38 5.11 -4.32 -2.26
N SER A 39 3.81 -4.50 -2.12
CA SER A 39 2.87 -3.63 -2.82
C SER A 39 3.00 -2.19 -2.37
N TYR A 40 3.12 -1.98 -1.06
CA TYR A 40 3.26 -0.63 -0.54
C TYR A 40 4.57 0.00 -1.00
N GLU A 41 5.64 -0.76 -1.00
CA GLU A 41 6.93 -0.24 -1.42
C GLU A 41 6.93 0.10 -2.90
N GLN A 42 6.26 -0.70 -3.70
CA GLN A 42 6.14 -0.39 -5.11
C GLN A 42 5.34 0.90 -5.32
N ALA A 43 4.32 1.12 -4.50
CA ALA A 43 3.57 2.35 -4.60
C ALA A 43 4.45 3.54 -4.31
N LEU A 44 5.30 3.44 -3.29
CA LEU A 44 6.20 4.52 -2.95
C LEU A 44 7.23 4.74 -4.04
N GLU A 45 7.72 3.68 -4.63
CA GLU A 45 8.68 3.79 -5.70
C GLU A 45 8.08 4.52 -6.90
N LEU A 46 6.88 4.16 -7.28
CA LEU A 46 6.19 4.86 -8.34
C LEU A 46 5.97 6.33 -8.00
N ALA A 47 5.63 6.60 -6.76
CA ALA A 47 5.43 7.98 -6.34
C ALA A 47 6.72 8.76 -6.43
N ARG A 48 7.82 8.14 -6.08
CA ARG A 48 9.11 8.81 -6.14
C ARG A 48 9.46 9.15 -7.58
N GLU A 49 9.23 8.22 -8.48
CA GLU A 49 9.52 8.46 -9.88
C GLU A 49 8.64 9.55 -10.47
N ALA A 50 7.44 9.66 -9.97
CA ALA A 50 6.49 10.62 -10.51
C ALA A 50 6.52 11.95 -9.79
N GLY A 51 7.39 12.10 -8.79
CA GLY A 51 7.43 13.33 -8.02
C GLY A 51 6.29 13.48 -7.05
N LEU A 52 5.64 12.39 -6.68
CA LEU A 52 4.53 12.42 -5.75
C LEU A 52 4.90 11.86 -4.39
N GLU A 53 6.18 11.71 -4.14
CA GLU A 53 6.62 11.04 -2.91
C GLU A 53 6.11 11.77 -1.68
N ASP A 54 6.12 13.09 -1.70
CA ASP A 54 5.68 13.84 -0.53
C ASP A 54 4.23 13.56 -0.19
N ALA A 55 3.41 13.35 -1.20
CA ALA A 55 2.00 13.10 -0.97
C ALA A 55 1.73 11.65 -0.60
N VAL A 56 2.52 10.73 -1.14
CA VAL A 56 2.25 9.31 -0.97
C VAL A 56 2.99 8.71 0.22
N ARG A 57 4.16 9.24 0.53
CA ARG A 57 4.98 8.69 1.61
C ARG A 57 4.21 8.54 2.93
N PRO A 58 3.47 9.55 3.39
CA PRO A 58 2.76 9.36 4.66
C PRO A 58 1.76 8.23 4.59
N LEU A 59 1.12 8.04 3.44
CA LEU A 59 0.16 6.97 3.31
C LEU A 59 0.82 5.60 3.39
N VAL A 60 2.00 5.49 2.77
CA VAL A 60 2.72 4.24 2.79
C VAL A 60 3.33 3.99 4.16
N GLU A 61 3.86 5.03 4.78
CA GLU A 61 4.50 4.85 6.08
C GLU A 61 3.52 4.38 7.13
N ILE A 62 2.31 4.90 7.10
CA ILE A 62 1.30 4.45 8.04
C ILE A 62 1.03 2.98 7.84
N ARG A 63 0.92 2.56 6.59
CA ARG A 63 0.65 1.17 6.29
C ARG A 63 1.81 0.26 6.65
N LEU A 64 3.02 0.71 6.41
CA LEU A 64 4.18 -0.09 6.77
C LEU A 64 4.32 -0.21 8.29
N ALA A 65 4.01 0.85 9.00
CA ALA A 65 4.04 0.80 10.45
C ALA A 65 3.01 -0.19 10.97
N ASP A 66 1.83 -0.21 10.37
CA ASP A 66 0.83 -1.18 10.75
C ASP A 66 1.28 -2.60 10.48
N LEU A 67 1.94 -2.81 9.34
CA LEU A 67 2.46 -4.12 9.04
C LEU A 67 3.47 -4.57 10.09
N GLU A 68 4.36 -3.68 10.46
CA GLU A 68 5.37 -4.03 11.46
C GLU A 68 4.73 -4.35 12.79
N ARG A 69 3.71 -3.61 13.14
CA ARG A 69 3.02 -3.86 14.39
C ARG A 69 2.34 -5.21 14.35
N LEU A 70 1.67 -5.52 13.24
CA LEU A 70 1.00 -6.79 13.12
C LEU A 70 1.99 -7.95 13.14
N ALA A 71 3.13 -7.77 12.51
CA ALA A 71 4.14 -8.81 12.50
C ALA A 71 4.75 -9.03 13.87
N ARG A 72 4.81 -7.97 14.67
CA ARG A 72 5.42 -8.05 15.97
C ARG A 72 4.47 -8.58 17.02
N GLU A 73 3.20 -8.32 16.84
CA GLU A 73 2.22 -8.79 17.80
C GLU A 73 2.02 -10.27 17.66
N PRO A 74 1.94 -10.98 18.76
CA PRO A 74 1.63 -12.39 18.67
C PRO A 74 0.26 -12.54 18.06
N THR A 75 0.14 -13.60 17.28
CA THR A 75 -1.13 -13.87 16.68
C THR A 75 -2.17 -13.96 17.73
N PRO A 76 -3.22 -13.21 17.62
CA PRO A 76 -4.25 -13.28 18.64
C PRO A 76 -4.84 -14.67 18.64
N PRO A 77 -5.18 -15.16 19.78
CA PRO A 77 -5.86 -16.42 19.85
C PRO A 77 -7.12 -16.28 19.06
N GLY A 78 -7.54 -17.32 18.47
CA GLY A 78 -8.70 -17.23 17.67
C GLY A 78 -9.85 -16.59 18.40
N PRO A 79 -10.98 -16.50 17.75
CA PRO A 79 -12.11 -15.86 18.39
C PRO A 79 -12.38 -16.53 19.69
N PRO A 80 -12.68 -15.75 20.65
CA PRO A 80 -12.85 -16.31 21.99
C PRO A 80 -13.98 -17.28 22.08
N ASP A 81 -14.90 -17.15 21.21
CA ASP A 81 -15.99 -18.06 21.28
C ASP A 81 -15.63 -19.36 20.71
N ALA A 82 -14.57 -19.40 20.09
CA ALA A 82 -14.15 -20.65 19.51
C ALA A 82 -13.79 -21.59 20.60
#